data_73a2cac2deac7717579d02c70e7c2ab6
#
_entry.id   73a2cac2deac7717579d02c70e7c2ab6
#
_cell.length_a   1.000
_cell.length_b   1.000
_cell.length_c   1.000
_cell.angle_alpha   90.00
_cell.angle_beta   90.00
_cell.angle_gamma   90.00
#
_symmetry.space_group_name_H-M   'P 1'
#
loop_
_entity.id
_entity.type
_entity.pdbx_description
1 polymer ?
#
loop_
_entity_poly.entity_id
_entity_poly.type
_entity_poly.pdbx_seq_one_letter_code
_entity_poly.pdbx_strand_id
1 'polypeptide(L)'
;MKLRTLGVALLLVTAVARPAVAQRYSARRTGDVVRLEDATSGTVVSMAPGVGNMAFEMNVRGTNVLWWPFSSVEDFKAKPAMSGIPFLGPWANRLDEQAFSANGVRYPFDMALGNVRGAIPIHGFLTTNPHWQLIEARADAASAWATSRLEFYAQPAWMKQFPFAHTIDMTYRLQNGVLEVVTFIRNMAAEPMPVAIGFHPYFRLADSPRDEWTVSVGARTRWLLASNKVPTGVTQPIEQLFPDPQAVVLRDYDLDDVFSDLIRDASGRAVMSVKGRAQRLDVVFGERWRSAVVWAPKPTAPGQDRNFICFEPMAGITNAMNMAPKGLYRELQSIPPGGTWQESFWVRPTGF
;
A
#
# COMPACT_ATOMS: atom_id res chain seq x y z
N MET A 1 63.33 12.58 -65.05
CA MET A 1 62.85 12.83 -63.64
C MET A 1 61.33 12.67 -63.63
N LYS A 2 60.81 11.51 -63.26
CA LYS A 2 59.34 11.20 -63.28
C LYS A 2 58.78 11.38 -61.90
N LEU A 3 57.90 12.38 -61.69
CA LEU A 3 57.12 12.59 -60.46
C LEU A 3 56.04 11.46 -60.40
N ARG A 4 56.00 10.75 -59.28
CA ARG A 4 54.90 9.86 -58.92
C ARG A 4 53.97 10.57 -57.98
N THR A 5 52.73 10.77 -58.41
CA THR A 5 51.66 11.32 -57.58
C THR A 5 51.08 10.20 -56.73
N LEU A 6 51.19 10.26 -55.40
CA LEU A 6 50.48 9.38 -54.47
C LEU A 6 49.05 9.92 -54.29
N GLY A 7 48.06 9.16 -54.71
CA GLY A 7 46.66 9.40 -54.39
C GLY A 7 46.32 8.86 -53.00
N VAL A 8 45.90 9.74 -52.08
CA VAL A 8 45.35 9.35 -50.76
C VAL A 8 43.85 9.10 -50.93
N ALA A 9 43.45 7.85 -50.79
CA ALA A 9 42.02 7.48 -50.75
C ALA A 9 41.46 7.74 -49.34
N LEU A 10 40.55 8.70 -49.23
CA LEU A 10 39.81 9.00 -47.99
C LEU A 10 38.63 8.02 -47.86
N LEU A 11 38.73 7.06 -46.95
CA LEU A 11 37.62 6.15 -46.58
C LEU A 11 36.64 6.92 -45.69
N LEU A 12 35.47 7.27 -46.23
CA LEU A 12 34.35 7.76 -45.46
C LEU A 12 33.68 6.59 -44.72
N VAL A 13 33.92 6.49 -43.41
CA VAL A 13 33.17 5.57 -42.53
C VAL A 13 31.84 6.23 -42.19
N THR A 14 30.75 5.84 -42.85
CA THR A 14 29.41 6.23 -42.49
C THR A 14 28.98 5.46 -41.24
N ALA A 15 28.97 6.11 -40.07
CA ALA A 15 28.40 5.56 -38.86
C ALA A 15 26.87 5.48 -39.05
N VAL A 16 26.34 4.30 -39.25
CA VAL A 16 24.88 4.04 -39.20
C VAL A 16 24.46 4.13 -37.74
N ALA A 17 23.84 5.25 -37.37
CA ALA A 17 23.19 5.42 -36.08
C ALA A 17 22.06 4.35 -35.97
N ARG A 18 22.24 3.37 -35.12
CA ARG A 18 21.15 2.44 -34.77
C ARG A 18 20.06 3.26 -34.06
N PRO A 19 18.79 3.14 -34.44
CA PRO A 19 17.72 3.77 -33.68
C PRO A 19 17.78 3.22 -32.24
N ALA A 20 17.86 4.14 -31.26
CA ALA A 20 17.76 3.79 -29.85
C ALA A 20 16.39 3.09 -29.66
N VAL A 21 16.39 1.82 -29.31
CA VAL A 21 15.16 1.13 -28.91
C VAL A 21 14.64 1.88 -27.69
N ALA A 22 13.44 2.44 -27.81
CA ALA A 22 12.82 3.15 -26.69
C ALA A 22 12.76 2.22 -25.47
N GLN A 23 13.35 2.65 -24.37
CA GLN A 23 13.39 1.86 -23.15
C GLN A 23 11.98 1.68 -22.63
N ARG A 24 11.52 0.43 -22.47
CA ARG A 24 10.17 0.09 -22.01
C ARG A 24 9.89 0.65 -20.62
N TYR A 25 10.84 0.47 -19.69
CA TYR A 25 10.70 0.92 -18.30
C TYR A 25 11.58 2.11 -18.02
N SER A 26 11.07 3.07 -17.25
CA SER A 26 11.86 4.18 -16.75
C SER A 26 11.53 4.48 -15.29
N ALA A 27 12.54 4.98 -14.55
CA ALA A 27 12.39 5.50 -13.20
C ALA A 27 13.08 6.85 -13.13
N ARG A 28 12.37 7.89 -12.72
CA ARG A 28 12.90 9.27 -12.66
C ARG A 28 12.48 9.92 -11.36
N ARG A 29 13.37 10.73 -10.79
CA ARG A 29 13.07 11.62 -9.69
C ARG A 29 13.04 13.07 -10.18
N THR A 30 11.99 13.79 -9.82
CA THR A 30 11.87 15.24 -10.06
C THR A 30 11.43 15.90 -8.75
N GLY A 31 12.33 16.66 -8.12
CA GLY A 31 12.10 17.17 -6.78
C GLY A 31 11.84 16.05 -5.77
N ASP A 32 10.67 16.09 -5.14
CA ASP A 32 10.25 15.09 -4.15
C ASP A 32 9.39 13.96 -4.74
N VAL A 33 9.16 13.98 -6.05
CA VAL A 33 8.36 12.95 -6.73
C VAL A 33 9.26 11.96 -7.44
N VAL A 34 9.00 10.68 -7.24
CA VAL A 34 9.57 9.57 -8.03
C VAL A 34 8.47 9.04 -8.95
N ARG A 35 8.79 8.91 -10.23
CA ARG A 35 7.91 8.41 -11.26
C ARG A 35 8.49 7.15 -11.88
N LEU A 36 7.70 6.06 -11.87
CA LEU A 36 7.95 4.80 -12.55
C LEU A 36 7.04 4.69 -13.75
N GLU A 37 7.56 4.21 -14.89
CA GLU A 37 6.79 4.10 -16.13
C GLU A 37 7.03 2.76 -16.81
N ASP A 38 5.95 2.14 -17.29
CA ASP A 38 5.93 1.05 -18.28
C ASP A 38 5.25 1.57 -19.54
N ALA A 39 6.05 1.98 -20.52
CA ALA A 39 5.56 2.56 -21.78
C ALA A 39 4.69 1.58 -22.59
N THR A 40 4.91 0.28 -22.47
CA THR A 40 4.14 -0.74 -23.21
C THR A 40 2.73 -0.88 -22.70
N SER A 41 2.54 -0.87 -21.38
CA SER A 41 1.19 -0.91 -20.77
C SER A 41 0.51 0.46 -20.73
N GLY A 42 1.27 1.55 -20.91
CA GLY A 42 0.81 2.92 -20.69
C GLY A 42 0.54 3.21 -19.21
N THR A 43 1.30 2.56 -18.31
CA THR A 43 1.11 2.70 -16.87
C THR A 43 2.22 3.54 -16.26
N VAL A 44 1.82 4.48 -15.41
CA VAL A 44 2.72 5.34 -14.63
C VAL A 44 2.34 5.28 -13.17
N VAL A 45 3.35 5.14 -12.29
CA VAL A 45 3.18 5.24 -10.83
C VAL A 45 4.02 6.39 -10.33
N SER A 46 3.40 7.33 -9.59
CA SER A 46 4.09 8.44 -8.95
C SER A 46 3.97 8.34 -7.43
N MET A 47 5.08 8.54 -6.74
CA MET A 47 5.18 8.46 -5.29
C MET A 47 5.95 9.64 -4.71
N ALA A 48 5.62 10.01 -3.46
CA ALA A 48 6.25 11.09 -2.71
C ALA A 48 6.93 10.56 -1.44
N PRO A 49 8.25 10.27 -1.47
CA PRO A 49 8.98 9.80 -0.28
C PRO A 49 8.83 10.75 0.91
N GLY A 50 8.90 12.06 0.69
CA GLY A 50 8.77 13.08 1.74
C GLY A 50 7.37 13.21 2.37
N VAL A 51 6.38 12.41 1.95
CA VAL A 51 5.04 12.38 2.57
C VAL A 51 4.60 10.92 2.72
N GLY A 52 5.07 10.25 3.76
CA GLY A 52 4.70 8.87 4.08
C GLY A 52 5.17 7.84 3.06
N ASN A 53 6.08 8.18 2.15
CA ASN A 53 6.47 7.35 1.01
C ASN A 53 5.25 6.89 0.19
N MET A 54 4.27 7.75 0.04
CA MET A 54 2.94 7.43 -0.49
C MET A 54 2.93 7.44 -2.01
N ALA A 55 2.45 6.36 -2.64
CA ALA A 55 2.04 6.41 -4.04
C ALA A 55 0.68 7.13 -4.14
N PHE A 56 0.64 8.20 -4.91
CA PHE A 56 -0.55 9.04 -5.06
C PHE A 56 -1.18 8.97 -6.46
N GLU A 57 -0.44 8.42 -7.39
CA GLU A 57 -0.88 8.20 -8.76
C GLU A 57 -0.49 6.79 -9.20
N MET A 58 -1.45 6.07 -9.76
CA MET A 58 -1.25 4.94 -10.67
C MET A 58 -2.11 5.22 -11.90
N ASN A 59 -1.52 5.88 -12.88
CA ASN A 59 -2.18 6.24 -14.12
C ASN A 59 -2.09 5.07 -15.10
N VAL A 60 -3.23 4.57 -15.54
CA VAL A 60 -3.33 3.51 -16.54
C VAL A 60 -4.00 4.09 -17.76
N ARG A 61 -3.24 4.28 -18.84
CA ARG A 61 -3.72 4.84 -20.13
C ARG A 61 -4.53 6.13 -19.98
N GLY A 62 -4.03 7.05 -19.13
CA GLY A 62 -4.68 8.36 -18.91
C GLY A 62 -5.64 8.41 -17.72
N THR A 63 -5.93 7.29 -17.06
CA THR A 63 -6.84 7.23 -15.91
C THR A 63 -6.08 6.92 -14.63
N ASN A 64 -6.11 7.83 -13.63
CA ASN A 64 -5.58 7.54 -12.30
C ASN A 64 -6.56 6.63 -11.55
N VAL A 65 -6.12 5.41 -11.23
CA VAL A 65 -6.91 4.40 -10.50
C VAL A 65 -6.84 4.58 -8.98
N LEU A 66 -6.02 5.52 -8.49
CA LEU A 66 -6.00 5.91 -7.09
C LEU A 66 -6.86 7.15 -6.88
N TRP A 67 -7.67 7.14 -5.82
CA TRP A 67 -8.37 8.35 -5.40
C TRP A 67 -7.39 9.33 -4.78
N TRP A 68 -7.32 10.52 -5.36
CA TRP A 68 -6.40 11.59 -4.99
C TRP A 68 -7.12 12.94 -5.12
N PRO A 69 -7.55 13.55 -4.00
CA PRO A 69 -8.38 14.76 -4.02
C PRO A 69 -7.55 16.07 -4.02
N PHE A 70 -6.27 16.01 -4.33
CA PHE A 70 -5.36 17.18 -4.31
C PHE A 70 -5.03 17.62 -5.72
N SER A 71 -4.80 18.92 -5.91
CA SER A 71 -4.40 19.50 -7.19
C SER A 71 -2.91 19.32 -7.48
N SER A 72 -2.10 19.21 -6.41
CA SER A 72 -0.64 19.05 -6.51
C SER A 72 -0.08 18.30 -5.29
N VAL A 73 1.18 17.86 -5.38
CA VAL A 73 1.92 17.29 -4.25
C VAL A 73 2.19 18.36 -3.18
N GLU A 74 2.37 19.61 -3.58
CA GLU A 74 2.54 20.77 -2.69
C GLU A 74 1.30 21.00 -1.83
N ASP A 75 0.10 20.95 -2.43
CA ASP A 75 -1.18 21.04 -1.70
C ASP A 75 -1.32 19.88 -0.69
N PHE A 76 -0.94 18.68 -1.11
CA PHE A 76 -0.93 17.52 -0.23
C PHE A 76 0.04 17.69 0.95
N LYS A 77 1.27 18.17 0.70
CA LYS A 77 2.25 18.44 1.77
C LYS A 77 1.76 19.49 2.75
N ALA A 78 1.11 20.55 2.24
CA ALA A 78 0.57 21.61 3.07
C ALA A 78 -0.54 21.14 4.00
N LYS A 79 -1.36 20.17 3.56
CA LYS A 79 -2.48 19.61 4.33
C LYS A 79 -2.64 18.11 4.03
N PRO A 80 -1.74 17.26 4.54
CA PRO A 80 -1.79 15.83 4.27
C PRO A 80 -3.10 15.20 4.77
N ALA A 81 -3.66 14.30 3.96
CA ALA A 81 -4.83 13.51 4.30
C ALA A 81 -4.74 12.10 3.71
N MET A 82 -5.53 11.18 4.24
CA MET A 82 -5.59 9.79 3.77
C MET A 82 -6.09 9.74 2.32
N SER A 83 -5.26 9.27 1.40
CA SER A 83 -5.52 9.13 -0.05
C SER A 83 -4.40 8.33 -0.69
N GLY A 84 -4.50 7.94 -1.96
CA GLY A 84 -3.45 7.16 -2.60
C GLY A 84 -3.23 5.80 -1.94
N ILE A 85 -1.98 5.44 -1.63
CA ILE A 85 -1.58 4.20 -0.94
C ILE A 85 -0.81 4.53 0.34
N PRO A 86 -1.47 4.95 1.43
CA PRO A 86 -0.80 5.26 2.70
C PRO A 86 -0.37 4.00 3.45
N PHE A 87 0.83 4.03 4.02
CA PHE A 87 1.33 3.03 4.93
C PHE A 87 0.83 3.28 6.36
N LEU A 88 0.38 2.21 7.01
CA LEU A 88 -0.13 2.23 8.38
C LEU A 88 0.88 1.58 9.31
N GLY A 89 1.54 2.37 10.11
CA GLY A 89 2.58 1.91 11.02
C GLY A 89 2.76 2.82 12.25
N PRO A 90 3.26 2.25 13.36
CA PRO A 90 3.65 0.85 13.60
C PRO A 90 2.48 -0.13 13.82
N TRP A 91 1.22 0.34 13.77
CA TRP A 91 0.02 -0.51 13.70
C TRP A 91 -0.98 0.01 12.69
N ALA A 92 -1.74 -0.91 12.10
CA ALA A 92 -2.87 -0.62 11.22
C ALA A 92 -4.16 -0.56 12.02
N ASN A 93 -5.07 0.30 11.56
CA ASN A 93 -6.39 0.50 12.11
C ASN A 93 -6.38 0.88 13.61
N ARG A 94 -7.40 0.56 14.39
CA ARG A 94 -7.66 1.06 15.75
C ARG A 94 -7.06 0.18 16.84
N LEU A 95 -6.73 0.80 17.98
CA LEU A 95 -6.51 0.11 19.25
C LEU A 95 -7.69 0.41 20.18
N ASP A 96 -8.12 -0.56 21.00
CA ASP A 96 -9.22 -0.40 21.98
C ASP A 96 -8.81 0.41 23.22
N GLU A 97 -7.51 0.52 23.45
CA GLU A 97 -6.92 1.29 24.55
C GLU A 97 -5.93 2.32 23.99
N GLN A 98 -5.60 3.32 24.79
CA GLN A 98 -4.47 4.24 24.51
C GLN A 98 -3.13 3.59 24.84
N ALA A 99 -3.03 2.32 24.45
CA ALA A 99 -1.86 1.48 24.66
C ALA A 99 -1.93 0.26 23.75
N PHE A 100 -0.79 -0.42 23.61
CA PHE A 100 -0.73 -1.76 23.05
C PHE A 100 0.07 -2.68 23.97
N SER A 101 -0.06 -4.00 23.77
CA SER A 101 0.65 -5.02 24.54
C SER A 101 1.55 -5.86 23.63
N ALA A 102 2.78 -6.10 24.05
CA ALA A 102 3.71 -6.99 23.38
C ALA A 102 4.66 -7.61 24.43
N ASN A 103 5.04 -8.89 24.25
CA ASN A 103 5.98 -9.60 25.14
C ASN A 103 5.60 -9.54 26.62
N GLY A 104 4.31 -9.53 26.95
CA GLY A 104 3.82 -9.42 28.34
C GLY A 104 3.89 -8.02 28.94
N VAL A 105 4.32 -7.02 28.17
CA VAL A 105 4.43 -5.62 28.62
C VAL A 105 3.36 -4.78 27.95
N ARG A 106 2.77 -3.84 28.70
CA ARG A 106 1.81 -2.84 28.19
C ARG A 106 2.54 -1.52 27.95
N TYR A 107 2.44 -1.01 26.73
CA TYR A 107 3.05 0.23 26.26
C TYR A 107 1.98 1.29 26.06
N PRO A 108 1.94 2.35 26.90
CA PRO A 108 0.99 3.45 26.71
C PRO A 108 1.35 4.28 25.49
N PHE A 109 0.32 4.79 24.79
CA PHE A 109 0.45 5.65 23.62
C PHE A 109 0.24 7.12 23.99
N ASP A 110 1.16 7.99 23.53
CA ASP A 110 0.98 9.43 23.60
C ASP A 110 0.03 9.91 22.49
N MET A 111 -1.19 10.27 22.86
CA MET A 111 -2.23 10.65 21.91
C MET A 111 -1.92 11.93 21.11
N ALA A 112 -0.91 12.70 21.51
CA ALA A 112 -0.45 13.86 20.76
C ALA A 112 0.48 13.51 19.58
N LEU A 113 1.00 12.28 19.52
CA LEU A 113 2.01 11.90 18.54
C LEU A 113 1.41 11.41 17.21
N GLY A 114 0.28 10.74 17.21
CA GLY A 114 -0.23 10.05 16.03
C GLY A 114 -1.66 10.38 15.68
N ASN A 115 -2.22 9.58 14.80
CA ASN A 115 -3.60 9.71 14.39
C ASN A 115 -4.53 9.26 15.51
N VAL A 116 -5.58 10.05 15.76
CA VAL A 116 -6.59 9.74 16.76
C VAL A 116 -7.99 9.98 16.21
N ARG A 117 -8.95 9.20 16.68
CA ARG A 117 -10.37 9.42 16.43
C ARG A 117 -11.11 9.43 17.77
N GLY A 118 -11.34 10.64 18.27
CA GLY A 118 -11.78 10.83 19.66
C GLY A 118 -10.69 10.36 20.64
N ALA A 119 -11.02 9.40 21.49
CA ALA A 119 -10.09 8.82 22.46
C ALA A 119 -9.34 7.57 21.92
N ILE A 120 -9.49 7.22 20.64
CA ILE A 120 -8.98 5.98 20.06
C ILE A 120 -7.81 6.27 19.15
N PRO A 121 -6.62 5.66 19.40
CA PRO A 121 -5.50 5.68 18.47
C PRO A 121 -5.85 4.91 17.19
N ILE A 122 -5.49 5.46 16.04
CA ILE A 122 -5.79 4.86 14.73
C ILE A 122 -4.61 5.02 13.77
N HIS A 123 -4.23 3.96 13.05
CA HIS A 123 -3.23 3.94 11.98
C HIS A 123 -1.81 4.36 12.37
N GLY A 124 -1.47 4.28 13.66
CA GLY A 124 -0.16 4.69 14.13
C GLY A 124 0.18 6.15 13.81
N PHE A 125 1.43 6.43 13.45
CA PHE A 125 1.92 7.79 13.23
C PHE A 125 2.89 7.92 12.03
N LEU A 126 2.93 6.90 11.15
CA LEU A 126 3.85 6.90 10.00
C LEU A 126 3.18 7.28 8.67
N THR A 127 1.87 7.43 8.62
CA THR A 127 1.04 7.57 7.40
C THR A 127 1.50 8.70 6.47
N THR A 128 1.86 9.85 7.00
CA THR A 128 2.33 11.02 6.23
C THR A 128 3.72 11.47 6.66
N ASN A 129 4.46 10.57 7.27
CA ASN A 129 5.75 10.88 7.88
C ASN A 129 6.82 11.26 6.84
N PRO A 130 7.55 12.38 7.00
CA PRO A 130 8.51 12.86 6.01
C PRO A 130 9.90 12.20 6.10
N HIS A 131 10.17 11.34 7.07
CA HIS A 131 11.51 10.79 7.32
C HIS A 131 11.90 9.61 6.42
N TRP A 132 11.09 9.28 5.43
CA TRP A 132 11.47 8.28 4.43
C TRP A 132 12.57 8.82 3.52
N GLN A 133 13.61 8.04 3.33
CA GLN A 133 14.75 8.36 2.48
C GLN A 133 14.72 7.50 1.22
N LEU A 134 14.70 8.13 0.05
CA LEU A 134 14.83 7.40 -1.22
C LEU A 134 16.25 6.81 -1.30
N ILE A 135 16.33 5.47 -1.34
CA ILE A 135 17.59 4.73 -1.48
C ILE A 135 17.97 4.58 -2.95
N GLU A 136 16.99 4.21 -3.78
CA GLU A 136 17.20 4.08 -5.23
C GLU A 136 15.90 4.28 -6.01
N ALA A 137 16.05 4.71 -7.27
CA ALA A 137 15.03 4.68 -8.29
C ALA A 137 15.69 4.23 -9.59
N ARG A 138 15.32 3.06 -10.10
CA ARG A 138 15.97 2.38 -11.23
C ARG A 138 14.97 1.71 -12.15
N ALA A 139 15.43 1.40 -13.34
CA ALA A 139 14.72 0.56 -14.29
C ALA A 139 15.70 -0.32 -15.05
N ASP A 140 15.24 -1.50 -15.44
CA ASP A 140 15.93 -2.44 -16.33
C ASP A 140 15.00 -2.90 -17.46
N ALA A 141 15.35 -3.98 -18.15
CA ALA A 141 14.53 -4.54 -19.21
C ALA A 141 13.23 -5.21 -18.71
N ALA A 142 13.13 -5.51 -17.40
CA ALA A 142 12.03 -6.26 -16.80
C ALA A 142 11.05 -5.40 -16.01
N SER A 143 11.52 -4.31 -15.37
CA SER A 143 10.71 -3.50 -14.47
C SER A 143 11.30 -2.11 -14.22
N ALA A 144 10.49 -1.21 -13.64
CA ALA A 144 10.95 0.00 -12.97
C ALA A 144 10.64 -0.10 -11.47
N TRP A 145 11.55 0.37 -10.61
CA TRP A 145 11.32 0.34 -9.16
C TRP A 145 11.93 1.53 -8.43
N ALA A 146 11.40 1.80 -7.25
CA ALA A 146 11.96 2.74 -6.29
C ALA A 146 11.88 2.16 -4.89
N THR A 147 12.99 2.23 -4.15
CA THR A 147 13.09 1.77 -2.77
C THR A 147 13.36 2.96 -1.85
N SER A 148 12.56 3.10 -0.81
CA SER A 148 12.78 4.07 0.26
C SER A 148 12.94 3.36 1.59
N ARG A 149 13.74 3.93 2.48
CA ARG A 149 14.00 3.42 3.84
C ARG A 149 13.50 4.39 4.89
N LEU A 150 12.91 3.84 5.94
CA LEU A 150 12.60 4.51 7.19
C LEU A 150 13.44 3.92 8.32
N GLU A 151 14.29 4.73 8.94
CA GLU A 151 15.06 4.35 10.12
C GLU A 151 14.28 4.71 11.38
N PHE A 152 13.39 3.82 11.80
CA PHE A 152 12.52 4.04 12.95
C PHE A 152 13.32 4.29 14.23
N TYR A 153 14.40 3.53 14.43
CA TYR A 153 15.29 3.64 15.59
C TYR A 153 15.93 5.03 15.76
N ALA A 154 16.06 5.79 14.67
CA ALA A 154 16.67 7.11 14.68
C ALA A 154 15.74 8.21 15.23
N GLN A 155 14.51 7.87 15.59
CA GLN A 155 13.50 8.83 16.07
C GLN A 155 13.16 8.58 17.54
N PRO A 156 13.75 9.35 18.50
CA PRO A 156 13.55 9.10 19.94
C PRO A 156 12.09 9.21 20.39
N ALA A 157 11.31 10.09 19.77
CA ALA A 157 9.87 10.23 20.07
C ALA A 157 9.09 8.97 19.71
N TRP A 158 9.42 8.33 18.58
CA TRP A 158 8.77 7.08 18.15
C TRP A 158 9.20 5.90 19.01
N MET A 159 10.48 5.83 19.34
CA MET A 159 11.03 4.80 20.22
C MET A 159 10.42 4.82 21.62
N LYS A 160 9.94 5.98 22.11
CA LYS A 160 9.16 6.06 23.35
C LYS A 160 7.79 5.43 23.23
N GLN A 161 7.19 5.45 22.03
CA GLN A 161 5.84 4.95 21.76
C GLN A 161 5.84 3.47 21.36
N PHE A 162 6.83 3.07 20.57
CA PHE A 162 6.98 1.70 20.07
C PHE A 162 8.45 1.30 20.19
N PRO A 163 8.89 0.78 21.37
CA PRO A 163 10.31 0.65 21.74
C PRO A 163 11.00 -0.55 21.08
N PHE A 164 10.75 -0.79 19.83
CA PHE A 164 11.40 -1.82 19.03
C PHE A 164 12.22 -1.13 17.93
N ALA A 165 13.54 -1.08 18.12
CA ALA A 165 14.45 -0.53 17.10
C ALA A 165 14.33 -1.34 15.81
N HIS A 166 14.02 -0.70 14.69
CA HIS A 166 13.88 -1.36 13.38
C HIS A 166 14.07 -0.40 12.21
N THR A 167 14.26 -0.99 11.03
CA THR A 167 14.16 -0.29 9.76
C THR A 167 13.03 -0.86 8.94
N ILE A 168 12.44 -0.02 8.08
CA ILE A 168 11.43 -0.42 7.09
C ILE A 168 11.96 0.00 5.72
N ASP A 169 12.14 -0.96 4.81
CA ASP A 169 12.37 -0.69 3.39
C ASP A 169 11.06 -0.95 2.64
N MET A 170 10.66 0.01 1.81
CA MET A 170 9.48 -0.12 0.98
C MET A 170 9.87 0.08 -0.47
N THR A 171 9.58 -0.93 -1.30
CA THR A 171 9.84 -0.90 -2.74
C THR A 171 8.53 -0.90 -3.51
N TYR A 172 8.35 0.13 -4.33
CA TYR A 172 7.34 0.15 -5.38
C TYR A 172 7.97 -0.37 -6.65
N ARG A 173 7.40 -1.42 -7.24
CA ARG A 173 7.87 -2.02 -8.51
C ARG A 173 6.75 -2.05 -9.53
N LEU A 174 7.00 -1.50 -10.70
CA LEU A 174 6.09 -1.54 -11.84
C LEU A 174 6.59 -2.54 -12.88
N GLN A 175 5.80 -3.56 -13.15
CA GLN A 175 6.11 -4.60 -14.13
C GLN A 175 4.86 -5.05 -14.87
N ASN A 176 4.88 -5.02 -16.21
CA ASN A 176 3.75 -5.42 -17.06
C ASN A 176 2.41 -4.73 -16.67
N GLY A 177 2.46 -3.43 -16.32
CA GLY A 177 1.30 -2.67 -15.88
C GLY A 177 0.80 -2.99 -14.47
N VAL A 178 1.45 -3.91 -13.75
CA VAL A 178 1.12 -4.29 -12.37
C VAL A 178 2.05 -3.55 -11.42
N LEU A 179 1.47 -2.92 -10.41
CA LEU A 179 2.22 -2.35 -9.28
C LEU A 179 2.36 -3.39 -8.18
N GLU A 180 3.58 -3.69 -7.78
CA GLU A 180 3.91 -4.43 -6.55
C GLU A 180 4.41 -3.45 -5.49
N VAL A 181 3.92 -3.59 -4.26
CA VAL A 181 4.43 -2.88 -3.08
C VAL A 181 5.03 -3.91 -2.13
N VAL A 182 6.36 -3.88 -2.01
CA VAL A 182 7.12 -4.77 -1.13
C VAL A 182 7.46 -4.03 0.16
N THR A 183 7.16 -4.62 1.29
CA THR A 183 7.57 -4.11 2.61
C THR A 183 8.54 -5.09 3.25
N PHE A 184 9.72 -4.60 3.59
CA PHE A 184 10.75 -5.35 4.30
C PHE A 184 11.07 -4.66 5.63
N ILE A 185 11.00 -5.42 6.74
CA ILE A 185 11.27 -4.90 8.08
C ILE A 185 12.41 -5.71 8.68
N ARG A 186 13.37 -5.01 9.28
CA ARG A 186 14.45 -5.64 10.06
C ARG A 186 14.33 -5.21 11.52
N ASN A 187 14.09 -6.16 12.40
CA ASN A 187 14.13 -5.95 13.84
C ASN A 187 15.58 -5.85 14.32
N MET A 188 15.92 -4.73 14.94
CA MET A 188 17.22 -4.45 15.52
C MET A 188 17.15 -4.39 17.06
N ALA A 189 15.97 -4.62 17.65
CA ALA A 189 15.77 -4.69 19.09
C ALA A 189 16.26 -6.04 19.66
N ALA A 190 16.48 -6.08 20.95
CA ALA A 190 16.81 -7.30 21.69
C ALA A 190 15.59 -8.20 21.96
N GLU A 191 14.38 -7.67 21.74
CA GLU A 191 13.11 -8.35 21.98
C GLU A 191 12.38 -8.68 20.67
N PRO A 192 11.50 -9.71 20.64
CA PRO A 192 10.61 -9.96 19.52
C PRO A 192 9.71 -8.74 19.25
N MET A 193 9.68 -8.25 18.01
CA MET A 193 8.88 -7.10 17.61
C MET A 193 7.54 -7.56 17.03
N PRO A 194 6.38 -7.10 17.55
CA PRO A 194 5.09 -7.43 16.97
C PRO A 194 4.92 -6.77 15.59
N VAL A 195 4.23 -7.46 14.67
CA VAL A 195 3.93 -6.95 13.33
C VAL A 195 2.43 -6.76 13.18
N ALA A 196 2.00 -5.50 13.25
CA ALA A 196 0.59 -5.11 13.14
C ALA A 196 0.38 -4.01 12.08
N ILE A 197 1.30 -3.88 11.15
CA ILE A 197 1.27 -2.89 10.05
C ILE A 197 0.21 -3.23 9.01
N GLY A 198 -0.06 -2.25 8.14
CA GLY A 198 -0.92 -2.42 6.96
C GLY A 198 -0.78 -1.27 5.97
N PHE A 199 -1.68 -1.27 5.00
CA PHE A 199 -1.86 -0.19 4.04
C PHE A 199 -3.34 0.16 3.92
N HIS A 200 -3.63 1.39 3.48
CA HIS A 200 -5.00 1.85 3.29
C HIS A 200 -5.19 2.44 1.87
N PRO A 201 -5.00 1.63 0.83
CA PRO A 201 -5.07 2.13 -0.54
C PRO A 201 -6.51 2.52 -0.92
N TYR A 202 -6.63 3.67 -1.57
CA TYR A 202 -7.89 4.23 -2.05
C TYR A 202 -8.00 4.00 -3.55
N PHE A 203 -8.84 3.09 -3.98
CA PHE A 203 -9.05 2.75 -5.38
C PHE A 203 -10.31 3.41 -5.94
N ARG A 204 -10.26 3.80 -7.22
CA ARG A 204 -11.40 4.32 -7.96
C ARG A 204 -11.44 3.76 -9.37
N LEU A 205 -12.64 3.64 -9.92
CA LEU A 205 -12.87 3.38 -11.33
C LEU A 205 -13.47 4.64 -11.96
N ALA A 206 -13.15 4.90 -13.23
CA ALA A 206 -13.59 6.10 -13.92
C ALA A 206 -14.76 5.84 -14.90
N ASP A 207 -15.05 4.56 -15.19
CA ASP A 207 -16.07 4.16 -16.16
C ASP A 207 -17.50 4.11 -15.58
N SER A 208 -17.63 4.20 -14.27
CA SER A 208 -18.91 4.13 -13.56
C SER A 208 -18.83 4.75 -12.16
N PRO A 209 -19.97 5.22 -11.60
CA PRO A 209 -20.01 5.66 -10.21
C PRO A 209 -19.94 4.45 -9.24
N ARG A 210 -19.55 4.71 -7.97
CA ARG A 210 -19.42 3.73 -6.90
C ARG A 210 -20.62 2.77 -6.78
N ASP A 211 -21.82 3.30 -6.91
CA ASP A 211 -23.06 2.53 -6.72
C ASP A 211 -23.33 1.50 -7.84
N GLU A 212 -22.60 1.58 -8.94
CA GLU A 212 -22.63 0.57 -10.00
C GLU A 212 -21.52 -0.48 -9.86
N TRP A 213 -20.60 -0.32 -8.89
CA TRP A 213 -19.48 -1.24 -8.74
C TRP A 213 -19.92 -2.56 -8.13
N THR A 214 -19.32 -3.64 -8.64
CA THR A 214 -19.41 -4.98 -8.06
C THR A 214 -18.08 -5.31 -7.42
N VAL A 215 -18.12 -5.80 -6.17
CA VAL A 215 -16.96 -6.13 -5.35
C VAL A 215 -16.91 -7.63 -5.11
N SER A 216 -15.71 -8.20 -5.20
CA SER A 216 -15.43 -9.55 -4.75
C SER A 216 -14.54 -9.51 -3.52
N VAL A 217 -14.97 -10.13 -2.43
CA VAL A 217 -14.24 -10.21 -1.16
C VAL A 217 -13.77 -11.64 -0.94
N GLY A 218 -12.48 -11.89 -1.20
CA GLY A 218 -11.87 -13.22 -1.10
C GLY A 218 -11.55 -13.62 0.35
N ALA A 219 -12.54 -13.70 1.22
CA ALA A 219 -12.42 -14.10 2.63
C ALA A 219 -13.55 -15.04 3.04
N ARG A 220 -13.40 -15.77 4.17
CA ARG A 220 -14.45 -16.61 4.75
C ARG A 220 -15.03 -16.03 6.02
N THR A 221 -14.27 -15.23 6.74
CA THR A 221 -14.61 -14.82 8.11
C THR A 221 -14.71 -13.29 8.20
N ARG A 222 -15.83 -12.82 8.76
CA ARG A 222 -16.03 -11.42 9.19
C ARG A 222 -15.91 -11.33 10.70
N TRP A 223 -15.22 -10.28 11.18
CA TRP A 223 -15.16 -9.93 12.59
C TRP A 223 -16.30 -8.98 12.97
N LEU A 224 -17.04 -9.31 14.03
CA LEU A 224 -18.05 -8.40 14.57
C LEU A 224 -17.39 -7.25 15.31
N LEU A 225 -17.81 -6.03 14.98
CA LEU A 225 -17.23 -4.79 15.51
C LEU A 225 -18.15 -4.19 16.57
N ALA A 226 -17.56 -3.68 17.65
CA ALA A 226 -18.24 -2.81 18.61
C ALA A 226 -18.54 -1.45 17.96
N SER A 227 -19.28 -0.58 18.68
CA SER A 227 -19.65 0.76 18.19
C SER A 227 -18.43 1.64 17.85
N ASN A 228 -17.30 1.42 18.51
CA ASN A 228 -16.03 2.10 18.23
C ASN A 228 -15.24 1.47 17.08
N LYS A 229 -15.84 0.50 16.35
CA LYS A 229 -15.22 -0.20 15.22
C LYS A 229 -14.02 -1.09 15.58
N VAL A 230 -13.88 -1.49 16.83
CA VAL A 230 -12.90 -2.47 17.28
C VAL A 230 -13.54 -3.87 17.30
N PRO A 231 -12.84 -4.93 16.84
CA PRO A 231 -13.36 -6.30 16.92
C PRO A 231 -13.71 -6.73 18.34
N THR A 232 -14.87 -7.37 18.49
CA THR A 232 -15.37 -7.86 19.79
C THR A 232 -14.74 -9.19 20.24
N GLY A 233 -14.00 -9.85 19.36
CA GLY A 233 -13.52 -11.22 19.55
C GLY A 233 -14.46 -12.26 18.95
N VAL A 234 -15.64 -11.86 18.49
CA VAL A 234 -16.63 -12.73 17.86
C VAL A 234 -16.52 -12.62 16.34
N THR A 235 -16.59 -13.76 15.66
CA THR A 235 -16.57 -13.86 14.20
C THR A 235 -17.84 -14.52 13.68
N GLN A 236 -18.11 -14.32 12.40
CA GLN A 236 -19.18 -14.98 11.67
C GLN A 236 -18.75 -15.30 10.23
N PRO A 237 -19.38 -16.29 9.56
CA PRO A 237 -19.20 -16.50 8.12
C PRO A 237 -19.51 -15.22 7.34
N ILE A 238 -18.73 -14.96 6.29
CA ILE A 238 -18.90 -13.74 5.47
C ILE A 238 -20.27 -13.71 4.78
N GLU A 239 -20.86 -14.87 4.49
CA GLU A 239 -22.16 -15.04 3.85
C GLU A 239 -23.32 -14.47 4.69
N GLN A 240 -23.11 -14.25 5.99
CA GLN A 240 -24.08 -13.56 6.85
C GLN A 240 -24.12 -12.04 6.58
N LEU A 241 -23.07 -11.47 5.96
CA LEU A 241 -23.05 -10.10 5.50
C LEU A 241 -23.36 -10.02 4.00
N PHE A 242 -22.71 -10.85 3.20
CA PHE A 242 -22.82 -10.88 1.75
C PHE A 242 -23.38 -12.24 1.31
N PRO A 243 -24.64 -12.33 0.83
CA PRO A 243 -25.19 -13.60 0.31
C PRO A 243 -24.32 -14.21 -0.79
N ASP A 244 -23.67 -13.36 -1.61
CA ASP A 244 -22.63 -13.75 -2.57
C ASP A 244 -21.42 -12.85 -2.40
N PRO A 245 -20.38 -13.28 -1.67
CA PRO A 245 -19.16 -12.51 -1.47
C PRO A 245 -18.34 -12.24 -2.75
N GLN A 246 -18.64 -12.95 -3.85
CA GLN A 246 -17.98 -12.77 -5.14
C GLN A 246 -18.67 -11.74 -6.03
N ALA A 247 -19.88 -11.30 -5.68
CA ALA A 247 -20.69 -10.40 -6.49
C ALA A 247 -21.46 -9.37 -5.62
N VAL A 248 -20.76 -8.70 -4.71
CA VAL A 248 -21.33 -7.68 -3.81
C VAL A 248 -21.60 -6.39 -4.59
N VAL A 249 -22.87 -6.02 -4.76
CA VAL A 249 -23.26 -4.73 -5.38
C VAL A 249 -23.07 -3.61 -4.36
N LEU A 250 -22.11 -2.71 -4.61
CA LEU A 250 -21.64 -1.75 -3.59
C LEU A 250 -22.69 -0.72 -3.16
N ARG A 251 -23.69 -0.43 -4.01
CA ARG A 251 -24.85 0.43 -3.68
C ARG A 251 -25.55 0.01 -2.40
N ASP A 252 -25.63 -1.29 -2.13
CA ASP A 252 -26.42 -1.84 -1.03
C ASP A 252 -25.72 -1.76 0.32
N TYR A 253 -24.40 -1.39 0.32
CA TYR A 253 -23.55 -1.47 1.50
C TYR A 253 -22.85 -0.15 1.84
N ASP A 254 -22.65 0.06 3.15
CA ASP A 254 -21.79 1.09 3.76
C ASP A 254 -20.73 0.35 4.57
N LEU A 255 -19.57 0.07 3.93
CA LEU A 255 -18.60 -0.88 4.45
C LEU A 255 -17.53 -0.18 5.30
N ASP A 256 -17.25 -0.73 6.47
CA ASP A 256 -16.09 -0.49 7.34
C ASP A 256 -15.89 -1.80 8.15
N ASP A 257 -15.52 -2.88 7.43
CA ASP A 257 -15.57 -4.25 7.94
C ASP A 257 -14.22 -4.94 7.88
N VAL A 258 -13.93 -5.76 8.90
CA VAL A 258 -12.69 -6.53 9.06
C VAL A 258 -12.93 -7.99 8.66
N PHE A 259 -12.10 -8.47 7.73
CA PHE A 259 -12.15 -9.83 7.22
C PHE A 259 -10.85 -10.57 7.47
N SER A 260 -10.93 -11.87 7.76
CA SER A 260 -9.80 -12.79 7.90
C SER A 260 -10.10 -14.12 7.23
N ASP A 261 -9.22 -15.11 7.40
CA ASP A 261 -9.31 -16.38 6.69
C ASP A 261 -9.45 -16.17 5.18
N LEU A 262 -8.46 -15.41 4.64
CA LEU A 262 -8.46 -15.04 3.23
C LEU A 262 -8.37 -16.29 2.35
N ILE A 263 -9.20 -16.34 1.30
CA ILE A 263 -9.22 -17.44 0.33
C ILE A 263 -8.00 -17.34 -0.56
N ARG A 264 -7.09 -18.30 -0.46
CA ARG A 264 -5.80 -18.29 -1.14
C ARG A 264 -5.75 -19.30 -2.27
N ASP A 265 -5.07 -18.92 -3.34
CA ASP A 265 -4.71 -19.83 -4.43
C ASP A 265 -3.53 -20.74 -4.04
N ALA A 266 -3.11 -21.61 -4.98
CA ALA A 266 -2.00 -22.53 -4.77
C ALA A 266 -0.63 -21.83 -4.55
N SER A 267 -0.51 -20.55 -4.87
CA SER A 267 0.68 -19.72 -4.60
C SER A 267 0.63 -18.99 -3.25
N GLY A 268 -0.40 -19.25 -2.43
CA GLY A 268 -0.61 -18.59 -1.14
C GLY A 268 -1.20 -17.18 -1.25
N ARG A 269 -1.63 -16.74 -2.43
CA ARG A 269 -2.14 -15.40 -2.69
C ARG A 269 -3.67 -15.35 -2.58
N ALA A 270 -4.18 -14.31 -1.93
CA ALA A 270 -5.61 -13.99 -1.92
C ALA A 270 -5.91 -12.78 -2.82
N VAL A 271 -7.14 -12.65 -3.28
CA VAL A 271 -7.55 -11.56 -4.16
C VAL A 271 -8.86 -10.95 -3.67
N MET A 272 -8.90 -9.63 -3.63
CA MET A 272 -10.12 -8.83 -3.57
C MET A 272 -10.19 -7.96 -4.81
N SER A 273 -11.38 -7.69 -5.32
CA SER A 273 -11.50 -6.91 -6.55
C SER A 273 -12.71 -5.99 -6.55
N VAL A 274 -12.58 -4.90 -7.34
CA VAL A 274 -13.68 -4.03 -7.71
C VAL A 274 -13.79 -3.97 -9.21
N LYS A 275 -15.02 -4.05 -9.73
CA LYS A 275 -15.35 -4.01 -11.16
C LYS A 275 -16.43 -2.97 -11.41
N GLY A 276 -16.18 -2.07 -12.37
CA GLY A 276 -17.14 -1.18 -12.98
C GLY A 276 -17.77 -1.80 -14.23
N ARG A 277 -18.06 -1.00 -15.24
CA ARG A 277 -18.62 -1.49 -16.52
C ARG A 277 -17.61 -2.30 -17.32
N ALA A 278 -16.40 -1.77 -17.53
CA ALA A 278 -15.30 -2.41 -18.23
C ALA A 278 -14.05 -2.52 -17.33
N GLN A 279 -13.79 -1.48 -16.53
CA GLN A 279 -12.62 -1.38 -15.68
C GLN A 279 -12.72 -2.33 -14.48
N ARG A 280 -11.60 -2.94 -14.13
CA ARG A 280 -11.46 -3.79 -12.95
C ARG A 280 -10.10 -3.58 -12.30
N LEU A 281 -10.08 -3.58 -10.98
CA LEU A 281 -8.86 -3.62 -10.18
C LEU A 281 -8.89 -4.86 -9.29
N ASP A 282 -7.83 -5.67 -9.39
CA ASP A 282 -7.56 -6.75 -8.45
C ASP A 282 -6.47 -6.30 -7.50
N VAL A 283 -6.73 -6.43 -6.19
CA VAL A 283 -5.73 -6.27 -5.14
C VAL A 283 -5.37 -7.66 -4.64
N VAL A 284 -4.10 -8.03 -4.85
CA VAL A 284 -3.59 -9.36 -4.53
C VAL A 284 -2.78 -9.26 -3.25
N PHE A 285 -3.09 -10.10 -2.28
CA PHE A 285 -2.46 -10.13 -0.96
C PHE A 285 -1.48 -11.30 -0.89
N GLY A 286 -0.24 -11.04 -0.51
CA GLY A 286 0.70 -12.08 -0.18
C GLY A 286 0.34 -12.82 1.13
N GLU A 287 1.04 -13.88 1.42
CA GLU A 287 0.67 -14.84 2.46
C GLU A 287 0.63 -14.23 3.86
N ARG A 288 1.54 -13.27 4.16
CA ARG A 288 1.65 -12.67 5.50
C ARG A 288 0.67 -11.52 5.75
N TRP A 289 -0.06 -11.06 4.73
CA TRP A 289 -1.26 -10.25 4.95
C TRP A 289 -2.37 -11.17 5.42
N ARG A 290 -2.60 -11.24 6.75
CA ARG A 290 -3.50 -12.19 7.39
C ARG A 290 -4.96 -11.77 7.34
N SER A 291 -5.20 -10.48 7.18
CA SER A 291 -6.54 -9.91 7.16
C SER A 291 -6.64 -8.75 6.17
N ALA A 292 -7.85 -8.34 5.92
CA ALA A 292 -8.13 -7.14 5.17
C ALA A 292 -9.27 -6.35 5.83
N VAL A 293 -9.19 -5.02 5.74
CA VAL A 293 -10.37 -4.17 5.92
C VAL A 293 -10.90 -3.80 4.55
N VAL A 294 -12.21 -3.86 4.39
CA VAL A 294 -12.90 -3.27 3.24
C VAL A 294 -13.64 -2.04 3.72
N TRP A 295 -13.18 -0.86 3.26
CA TRP A 295 -13.79 0.40 3.57
C TRP A 295 -14.31 1.08 2.31
N ALA A 296 -15.61 1.23 2.23
CA ALA A 296 -16.31 1.85 1.11
C ALA A 296 -17.56 2.59 1.62
N PRO A 297 -17.36 3.77 2.26
CA PRO A 297 -18.45 4.48 2.89
C PRO A 297 -19.39 5.11 1.87
N LYS A 298 -20.68 5.19 2.22
CA LYS A 298 -21.65 5.99 1.48
C LYS A 298 -21.43 7.48 1.75
N PRO A 299 -21.77 8.37 0.80
CA PRO A 299 -21.82 9.81 1.08
C PRO A 299 -22.78 10.11 2.26
N THR A 300 -22.33 10.89 3.21
CA THR A 300 -23.14 11.36 4.36
C THR A 300 -23.70 12.77 4.15
N ALA A 301 -23.24 13.47 3.09
CA ALA A 301 -23.71 14.80 2.72
C ALA A 301 -23.70 14.96 1.19
N PRO A 302 -24.59 15.80 0.63
CA PRO A 302 -24.60 16.12 -0.79
C PRO A 302 -23.24 16.67 -1.26
N GLY A 303 -22.75 16.21 -2.41
CA GLY A 303 -21.49 16.65 -3.00
C GLY A 303 -20.22 16.05 -2.38
N GLN A 304 -20.32 15.20 -1.39
CA GLN A 304 -19.18 14.49 -0.83
C GLN A 304 -18.69 13.44 -1.82
N ASP A 305 -17.42 13.56 -2.26
CA ASP A 305 -16.79 12.52 -3.10
C ASP A 305 -16.47 11.28 -2.27
N ARG A 306 -17.19 10.20 -2.55
CA ARG A 306 -17.00 8.85 -2.01
C ARG A 306 -16.89 7.81 -3.13
N ASN A 307 -16.48 8.25 -4.34
CA ASN A 307 -16.23 7.36 -5.46
C ASN A 307 -14.87 6.64 -5.29
N PHE A 308 -14.74 5.90 -4.20
CA PHE A 308 -13.58 5.05 -3.93
C PHE A 308 -13.96 3.82 -3.10
N ILE A 309 -13.08 2.84 -3.07
CA ILE A 309 -13.08 1.69 -2.18
C ILE A 309 -11.66 1.43 -1.71
N CYS A 310 -11.52 1.00 -0.45
CA CYS A 310 -10.25 0.55 0.11
C CYS A 310 -10.28 -0.95 0.35
N PHE A 311 -9.25 -1.64 -0.15
CA PHE A 311 -8.91 -3.00 0.25
C PHE A 311 -7.60 -2.93 0.99
N GLU A 312 -7.65 -3.00 2.30
CA GLU A 312 -6.53 -2.72 3.19
C GLU A 312 -5.79 -4.00 3.56
N PRO A 313 -4.62 -4.30 2.98
CA PRO A 313 -3.81 -5.43 3.44
C PRO A 313 -3.27 -5.13 4.85
N MET A 314 -3.51 -6.05 5.79
CA MET A 314 -3.04 -5.94 7.16
C MET A 314 -2.32 -7.20 7.61
N ALA A 315 -1.20 -7.04 8.34
CA ALA A 315 -0.43 -8.15 8.90
C ALA A 315 -1.16 -8.88 10.04
N GLY A 316 -2.13 -8.23 10.66
CA GLY A 316 -3.06 -8.77 11.65
C GLY A 316 -4.38 -8.03 11.59
N ILE A 317 -5.40 -8.47 12.31
CA ILE A 317 -6.69 -7.77 12.38
C ILE A 317 -6.54 -6.43 13.12
N THR A 318 -7.54 -5.57 13.00
CA THR A 318 -7.70 -4.39 13.88
C THR A 318 -7.52 -4.79 15.34
N ASN A 319 -6.73 -4.04 16.10
CA ASN A 319 -6.46 -4.29 17.53
C ASN A 319 -5.71 -5.60 17.85
N ALA A 320 -5.01 -6.19 16.88
CA ALA A 320 -4.36 -7.49 17.03
C ALA A 320 -3.44 -7.58 18.24
N MET A 321 -2.65 -6.52 18.52
CA MET A 321 -1.71 -6.50 19.63
C MET A 321 -2.38 -6.55 21.03
N ASN A 322 -3.59 -6.01 21.16
CA ASN A 322 -4.34 -6.07 22.42
C ASN A 322 -5.27 -7.29 22.51
N MET A 323 -5.63 -7.87 21.39
CA MET A 323 -6.47 -9.07 21.35
C MET A 323 -5.68 -10.37 21.54
N ALA A 324 -4.44 -10.41 21.06
CA ALA A 324 -3.60 -11.60 21.15
C ALA A 324 -3.32 -12.01 22.61
N PRO A 325 -2.93 -11.11 23.53
CA PRO A 325 -2.72 -11.47 24.94
C PRO A 325 -3.99 -11.92 25.66
N LYS A 326 -5.16 -11.49 25.18
CA LYS A 326 -6.49 -11.89 25.68
C LYS A 326 -6.94 -13.26 25.13
N GLY A 327 -6.16 -13.89 24.24
CA GLY A 327 -6.50 -15.15 23.56
C GLY A 327 -7.57 -15.01 22.49
N LEU A 328 -7.96 -13.80 22.12
CA LEU A 328 -9.00 -13.49 21.14
C LEU A 328 -8.49 -13.46 19.69
N TYR A 329 -7.18 -13.39 19.49
CA TYR A 329 -6.52 -13.44 18.19
C TYR A 329 -5.22 -14.23 18.28
N ARG A 330 -5.00 -15.21 17.39
CA ARG A 330 -3.86 -16.15 17.47
C ARG A 330 -2.81 -15.95 16.38
N GLU A 331 -3.07 -15.11 15.39
CA GLU A 331 -2.22 -14.94 14.21
C GLU A 331 -1.36 -13.67 14.26
N LEU A 332 -1.20 -13.05 15.43
CA LEU A 332 -0.28 -11.92 15.59
C LEU A 332 1.14 -12.40 15.27
N GLN A 333 1.73 -11.79 14.24
CA GLN A 333 3.07 -12.08 13.79
C GLN A 333 4.09 -11.33 14.66
N SER A 334 5.30 -11.87 14.75
CA SER A 334 6.43 -11.18 15.38
C SER A 334 7.72 -11.44 14.60
N ILE A 335 8.67 -10.52 14.73
CA ILE A 335 10.02 -10.62 14.17
C ILE A 335 10.97 -10.88 15.34
N PRO A 336 11.69 -12.01 15.38
CA PRO A 336 12.66 -12.26 16.45
C PRO A 336 13.80 -11.23 16.42
N PRO A 337 14.57 -11.09 17.52
CA PRO A 337 15.75 -10.25 17.56
C PRO A 337 16.70 -10.51 16.39
N GLY A 338 17.11 -9.45 15.68
CA GLY A 338 17.95 -9.53 14.47
C GLY A 338 17.27 -10.14 13.23
N GLY A 339 16.02 -10.60 13.36
CA GLY A 339 15.25 -11.21 12.28
C GLY A 339 14.65 -10.20 11.33
N THR A 340 13.97 -10.72 10.29
CA THR A 340 13.33 -9.93 9.24
C THR A 340 11.92 -10.42 8.95
N TRP A 341 11.10 -9.51 8.42
CA TRP A 341 9.77 -9.79 7.87
C TRP A 341 9.68 -9.13 6.51
N GLN A 342 9.12 -9.85 5.54
CA GLN A 342 8.88 -9.30 4.20
C GLN A 342 7.56 -9.79 3.69
N GLU A 343 6.81 -8.88 3.05
CA GLU A 343 5.60 -9.23 2.32
C GLU A 343 5.31 -8.23 1.19
N SER A 344 4.52 -8.69 0.20
CA SER A 344 4.06 -7.89 -0.93
C SER A 344 2.54 -7.88 -1.06
N PHE A 345 2.02 -6.81 -1.65
CA PHE A 345 0.72 -6.83 -2.29
C PHE A 345 0.83 -6.23 -3.70
N TRP A 346 -0.13 -6.54 -4.57
CA TRP A 346 -0.11 -6.11 -5.96
C TRP A 346 -1.43 -5.44 -6.33
N VAL A 347 -1.35 -4.43 -7.20
CA VAL A 347 -2.50 -3.79 -7.85
C VAL A 347 -2.45 -4.13 -9.33
N ARG A 348 -3.48 -4.82 -9.83
CA ARG A 348 -3.62 -5.28 -11.22
C ARG A 348 -4.81 -4.62 -11.89
N PRO A 349 -4.60 -3.60 -12.72
CA PRO A 349 -5.66 -3.00 -13.52
C PRO A 349 -5.95 -3.82 -14.78
N THR A 350 -7.20 -3.92 -15.16
CA THR A 350 -7.66 -4.50 -16.44
C THR A 350 -8.85 -3.72 -16.99
N GLY A 351 -9.02 -3.71 -18.31
CA GLY A 351 -10.16 -3.03 -18.96
C GLY A 351 -10.01 -1.50 -19.06
N PHE A 352 -8.79 -0.97 -19.02
CA PHE A 352 -8.47 0.46 -19.18
C PHE A 352 -8.02 0.81 -20.57
#